data_3d810dc43154556e472c37ec6fe9ff35
#
_entry.id   3d810dc43154556e472c37ec6fe9ff35
#
_cell.length_a   1.000
_cell.length_b   1.000
_cell.length_c   1.000
_cell.angle_alpha   90.00
_cell.angle_beta   90.00
_cell.angle_gamma   90.00
#
_symmetry.space_group_name_H-M   'P 1'
#
loop_
_entity.id
_entity.type
_entity.pdbx_description
1 polymer ?
#
loop_
_entity_poly.entity_id
_entity_poly.type
_entity_poly.pdbx_seq_one_letter_code
_entity_poly.pdbx_strand_id
1 'polypeptide(L)'
;AGLGSDPYSPCGRDWKLPAIDWGDKDLSIAIDQIRKIKVPDLVVFGHMHHQLRRGQGKRVTFAKDIWGTAYLNAACVPRRGINLEGESLCHFAWVEFKFNKLTHVSHRWYRKDASLAYEDILLCN
;
A
#
# COMPACT_ATOMS: atom_id res chain seq x y z
N ALA A 1 -5.12 -4.44 11.50
CA ALA A 1 -6.21 -4.39 10.50
C ALA A 1 -6.79 -5.79 10.19
N GLY A 2 -6.18 -6.86 10.73
CA GLY A 2 -6.64 -8.24 10.51
C GLY A 2 -6.44 -8.75 9.08
N LEU A 3 -5.53 -8.16 8.32
CA LEU A 3 -5.26 -8.49 6.91
C LEU A 3 -3.95 -9.26 6.69
N GLY A 4 -3.29 -9.68 7.76
CA GLY A 4 -2.07 -10.46 7.70
C GLY A 4 -1.10 -10.15 8.82
N SER A 5 -0.32 -11.15 9.21
CA SER A 5 0.58 -11.10 10.38
C SER A 5 2.07 -11.08 10.02
N ASP A 6 2.42 -11.45 8.79
CA ASP A 6 3.81 -11.42 8.35
C ASP A 6 4.36 -9.98 8.41
N PRO A 7 5.55 -9.73 8.98
CA PRO A 7 6.10 -8.38 9.09
C PRO A 7 6.33 -7.70 7.74
N TYR A 8 6.53 -8.47 6.68
CA TYR A 8 6.70 -7.94 5.31
C TYR A 8 5.37 -7.74 4.57
N SER A 9 4.25 -8.25 5.10
CA SER A 9 2.93 -8.06 4.50
C SER A 9 2.49 -6.59 4.56
N PRO A 10 1.53 -6.16 3.73
CA PRO A 10 1.05 -4.78 3.72
C PRO A 10 0.58 -4.25 5.09
N CYS A 11 0.11 -5.13 5.98
CA CYS A 11 -0.38 -4.78 7.32
C CYS A 11 0.47 -5.34 8.47
N GLY A 12 1.52 -6.08 8.21
CA GLY A 12 2.34 -6.72 9.24
C GLY A 12 3.11 -5.73 10.10
N ARG A 13 3.49 -6.14 11.30
CA ARG A 13 4.24 -5.32 12.24
C ARG A 13 5.61 -5.94 12.53
N ASP A 14 6.66 -5.16 12.39
CA ASP A 14 8.04 -5.60 12.56
C ASP A 14 8.74 -5.06 13.83
N TRP A 15 8.16 -4.05 14.51
CA TRP A 15 8.85 -3.35 15.62
C TRP A 15 8.60 -3.95 17.00
N LYS A 16 7.70 -4.94 17.14
CA LYS A 16 7.43 -5.65 18.40
C LYS A 16 7.15 -7.12 18.13
N LEU A 17 7.77 -8.00 18.88
CA LEU A 17 7.54 -9.43 18.84
C LEU A 17 6.33 -9.83 19.69
N PRO A 18 5.58 -10.89 19.30
CA PRO A 18 5.66 -11.55 18.02
C PRO A 18 5.23 -10.63 16.86
N ALA A 19 5.77 -10.87 15.67
CA ALA A 19 5.44 -10.12 14.46
C ALA A 19 4.06 -10.54 13.93
N ILE A 20 3.01 -10.01 14.54
CA ILE A 20 1.61 -10.29 14.16
C ILE A 20 0.89 -8.99 13.85
N ASP A 21 -0.25 -9.08 13.16
CA ASP A 21 -1.16 -7.95 13.00
C ASP A 21 -1.92 -7.72 14.32
N TRP A 22 -1.61 -6.60 14.97
CA TRP A 22 -2.23 -6.19 16.23
C TRP A 22 -3.35 -5.18 16.02
N GLY A 23 -3.71 -4.88 14.77
CA GLY A 23 -4.83 -4.01 14.47
C GLY A 23 -6.17 -4.69 14.79
N ASP A 24 -7.18 -3.87 15.02
CA ASP A 24 -8.55 -4.34 15.18
C ASP A 24 -9.01 -5.11 13.94
N LYS A 25 -9.89 -6.08 14.15
CA LYS A 25 -10.45 -6.89 13.07
C LYS A 25 -11.54 -6.18 12.26
N ASP A 26 -11.87 -4.95 12.62
CA ASP A 26 -12.97 -4.18 12.02
C ASP A 26 -12.91 -4.13 10.51
N LEU A 27 -11.71 -3.86 9.95
CA LEU A 27 -11.53 -3.79 8.51
C LEU A 27 -11.75 -5.15 7.84
N SER A 28 -11.23 -6.22 8.40
CA SER A 28 -11.44 -7.58 7.87
C SER A 28 -12.90 -8.00 7.93
N ILE A 29 -13.58 -7.69 9.04
CA ILE A 29 -15.02 -7.94 9.22
C ILE A 29 -15.82 -7.13 8.18
N ALA A 30 -15.49 -5.85 7.99
CA ALA A 30 -16.15 -5.01 7.00
C ALA A 30 -15.99 -5.55 5.57
N ILE A 31 -14.79 -5.99 5.20
CA ILE A 31 -14.52 -6.61 3.90
C ILE A 31 -15.33 -7.88 3.72
N ASP A 32 -15.41 -8.75 4.74
CA ASP A 32 -16.18 -9.98 4.69
C ASP A 32 -17.68 -9.72 4.54
N GLN A 33 -18.21 -8.67 5.17
CA GLN A 33 -19.62 -8.27 4.98
C GLN A 33 -19.87 -7.73 3.58
N ILE A 34 -18.97 -6.89 3.07
CA ILE A 34 -19.09 -6.33 1.71
C ILE A 34 -19.03 -7.43 0.65
N ARG A 35 -18.16 -8.43 0.83
CA ARG A 35 -18.04 -9.59 -0.07
C ARG A 35 -19.34 -10.37 -0.27
N LYS A 36 -20.24 -10.39 0.71
CA LYS A 36 -21.56 -11.02 0.58
C LYS A 36 -22.44 -10.32 -0.45
N ILE A 37 -22.16 -9.06 -0.77
CA ILE A 37 -22.89 -8.24 -1.73
C ILE A 37 -22.10 -8.13 -3.04
N LYS A 38 -20.84 -7.74 -2.94
CA LYS A 38 -19.90 -7.58 -4.07
C LYS A 38 -18.46 -7.71 -3.56
N VAL A 39 -17.63 -8.44 -4.29
CA VAL A 39 -16.18 -8.48 -4.03
C VAL A 39 -15.60 -7.08 -4.29
N PRO A 40 -14.92 -6.44 -3.32
CA PRO A 40 -14.26 -5.16 -3.54
C PRO A 40 -13.11 -5.31 -4.56
N ASP A 41 -12.98 -4.39 -5.48
CA ASP A 41 -11.87 -4.38 -6.43
C ASP A 41 -10.58 -3.91 -5.77
N LEU A 42 -10.68 -2.94 -4.84
CA LEU A 42 -9.54 -2.34 -4.15
C LEU A 42 -9.89 -1.95 -2.72
N VAL A 43 -8.98 -2.24 -1.81
CA VAL A 43 -8.96 -1.73 -0.42
C VAL A 43 -7.68 -0.93 -0.22
N VAL A 44 -7.81 0.35 0.12
CA VAL A 44 -6.67 1.24 0.40
C VAL A 44 -6.60 1.51 1.89
N PHE A 45 -5.42 1.42 2.45
CA PHE A 45 -5.16 1.71 3.85
C PHE A 45 -3.77 2.33 4.03
N GLY A 46 -3.46 2.74 5.24
CA GLY A 46 -2.20 3.39 5.58
C GLY A 46 -1.66 2.93 6.92
N HIS A 47 -0.95 3.82 7.63
CA HIS A 47 -0.37 3.64 8.96
C HIS A 47 0.90 2.78 9.01
N MET A 48 0.92 1.61 8.37
CA MET A 48 2.09 0.72 8.35
C MET A 48 3.10 1.21 7.32
N HIS A 49 4.11 1.96 7.76
CA HIS A 49 5.09 2.56 6.87
C HIS A 49 5.84 1.52 6.02
N HIS A 50 6.22 1.89 4.80
CA HIS A 50 6.87 0.98 3.85
C HIS A 50 8.26 0.55 4.30
N GLN A 51 8.98 1.39 5.08
CA GLN A 51 10.26 1.00 5.68
C GLN A 51 10.04 0.17 6.93
N LEU A 52 10.74 -0.96 7.01
CA LEU A 52 10.76 -1.81 8.20
C LEU A 52 11.66 -1.19 9.27
N ARG A 53 11.24 -1.26 10.54
CA ARG A 53 12.03 -0.74 11.67
C ARG A 53 13.11 -1.69 12.14
N ARG A 54 12.85 -3.00 12.09
CA ARG A 54 13.77 -4.05 12.55
C ARG A 54 14.16 -5.03 11.46
N GLY A 55 13.43 -5.05 10.35
CA GLY A 55 13.76 -5.84 9.17
C GLY A 55 14.73 -5.11 8.25
N GLN A 56 15.37 -5.86 7.35
CA GLN A 56 16.10 -5.27 6.23
C GLN A 56 15.15 -5.12 5.05
N GLY A 57 15.15 -3.93 4.44
CA GLY A 57 14.39 -3.67 3.23
C GLY A 57 13.05 -2.97 3.45
N LYS A 58 12.17 -3.16 2.47
CA LYS A 58 10.86 -2.50 2.42
C LYS A 58 9.73 -3.52 2.59
N ARG A 59 8.64 -3.07 3.18
CA ARG A 59 7.38 -3.77 3.25
C ARG A 59 6.79 -3.93 1.85
N VAL A 60 6.15 -5.04 1.59
CA VAL A 60 5.24 -5.19 0.44
C VAL A 60 4.07 -4.23 0.64
N THR A 61 3.82 -3.36 -0.33
CA THR A 61 2.75 -2.34 -0.24
C THR A 61 1.50 -2.71 -1.03
N PHE A 62 1.59 -3.76 -1.87
CA PHE A 62 0.48 -4.23 -2.70
C PHE A 62 0.38 -5.75 -2.65
N ALA A 63 -0.84 -6.26 -2.53
CA ALA A 63 -1.15 -7.69 -2.61
C ALA A 63 -2.55 -7.90 -3.19
N LYS A 64 -2.83 -9.10 -3.69
CA LYS A 64 -4.17 -9.56 -4.06
C LYS A 64 -4.53 -10.81 -3.26
N ASP A 65 -5.80 -10.94 -2.89
CA ASP A 65 -6.31 -12.16 -2.30
C ASP A 65 -6.86 -13.14 -3.35
N ILE A 66 -7.32 -14.29 -2.87
CA ILE A 66 -7.87 -15.36 -3.71
C ILE A 66 -9.20 -14.99 -4.40
N TRP A 67 -9.89 -13.96 -3.91
CA TRP A 67 -11.12 -13.44 -4.53
C TRP A 67 -10.85 -12.33 -5.55
N GLY A 68 -9.59 -11.92 -5.70
CA GLY A 68 -9.18 -10.87 -6.62
C GLY A 68 -9.21 -9.46 -6.03
N THR A 69 -9.58 -9.28 -4.76
CA THR A 69 -9.47 -7.98 -4.08
C THR A 69 -8.01 -7.56 -3.99
N ALA A 70 -7.72 -6.37 -4.49
CA ALA A 70 -6.42 -5.74 -4.34
C ALA A 70 -6.34 -4.97 -3.01
N TYR A 71 -5.18 -5.02 -2.36
CA TYR A 71 -4.86 -4.33 -1.10
C TYR A 71 -3.68 -3.40 -1.34
N LEU A 72 -3.87 -2.11 -1.15
CA LEU A 72 -2.83 -1.10 -1.32
C LEU A 72 -2.54 -0.39 0.00
N ASN A 73 -1.33 -0.55 0.50
CA ASN A 73 -0.81 0.29 1.58
C ASN A 73 -0.21 1.57 0.99
N ALA A 74 -0.91 2.68 1.18
CA ALA A 74 -0.51 4.00 0.69
C ALA A 74 0.46 4.76 1.62
N ALA A 75 0.93 4.13 2.72
CA ALA A 75 1.79 4.76 3.73
C ALA A 75 3.27 4.74 3.35
N CYS A 76 3.61 5.32 2.20
CA CYS A 76 4.99 5.59 1.82
C CYS A 76 5.46 6.89 2.52
N VAL A 77 6.37 6.78 3.47
CA VAL A 77 6.93 7.92 4.21
C VAL A 77 8.45 7.95 4.13
N PRO A 78 9.07 9.14 4.08
CA PRO A 78 8.42 10.45 4.10
C PRO A 78 7.66 10.73 2.79
N ARG A 79 6.51 11.41 2.89
CA ARG A 79 5.74 11.84 1.70
C ARG A 79 6.41 13.00 0.95
N ARG A 80 7.34 13.67 1.60
CA ARG A 80 8.21 14.68 1.00
C ARG A 80 9.63 14.25 1.24
N GLY A 81 10.44 14.28 0.21
CA GLY A 81 11.84 13.90 0.27
C GLY A 81 12.68 14.77 -0.63
N ILE A 82 13.98 14.64 -0.49
CA ILE A 82 14.96 15.26 -1.38
C ILE A 82 15.70 14.10 -2.05
N ASN A 83 15.78 14.09 -3.37
CA ASN A 83 16.57 13.13 -4.12
C ASN A 83 18.07 13.45 -4.05
N LEU A 84 18.90 12.61 -4.67
CA LEU A 84 20.36 12.80 -4.69
C LEU A 84 20.81 14.06 -5.44
N GLU A 85 19.95 14.59 -6.30
CA GLU A 85 20.19 15.82 -7.08
C GLU A 85 19.73 17.08 -6.33
N GLY A 86 19.22 16.94 -5.10
CA GLY A 86 18.74 18.04 -4.28
C GLY A 86 17.33 18.52 -4.63
N GLU A 87 16.59 17.81 -5.49
CA GLU A 87 15.23 18.16 -5.87
C GLU A 87 14.23 17.72 -4.78
N SER A 88 13.29 18.60 -4.46
CA SER A 88 12.20 18.30 -3.54
C SER A 88 11.10 17.50 -4.25
N LEU A 89 10.78 16.34 -3.72
CA LEU A 89 9.78 15.42 -4.28
C LEU A 89 8.60 15.23 -3.33
N CYS A 90 7.40 15.03 -3.90
CA CYS A 90 6.19 14.64 -3.19
C CYS A 90 5.70 13.28 -3.66
N HIS A 91 5.35 12.40 -2.70
CA HIS A 91 4.85 11.05 -2.97
C HIS A 91 3.32 11.00 -2.99
N PHE A 92 2.80 10.24 -3.95
CA PHE A 92 1.40 9.84 -4.04
C PHE A 92 1.28 8.35 -4.38
N ALA A 93 0.30 7.67 -3.81
CA ALA A 93 -0.17 6.41 -4.35
C ALA A 93 -1.12 6.71 -5.52
N TRP A 94 -0.94 6.04 -6.64
CA TRP A 94 -1.69 6.24 -7.88
C TRP A 94 -2.42 4.98 -8.27
N VAL A 95 -3.69 5.13 -8.67
CA VAL A 95 -4.55 4.02 -9.06
C VAL A 95 -5.36 4.39 -10.30
N GLU A 96 -5.42 3.48 -11.27
CA GLU A 96 -6.25 3.66 -12.47
C GLU A 96 -7.22 2.50 -12.64
N PHE A 97 -8.45 2.86 -13.01
CA PHE A 97 -9.48 1.93 -13.43
C PHE A 97 -9.83 2.20 -14.89
N LYS A 98 -9.92 1.13 -15.70
CA LYS A 98 -10.45 1.16 -17.06
C LYS A 98 -11.57 0.14 -17.16
N PHE A 99 -12.72 0.56 -17.68
CA PHE A 99 -13.90 -0.30 -17.82
C PHE A 99 -14.26 -1.04 -16.53
N ASN A 100 -14.26 -0.34 -15.39
CA ASN A 100 -14.50 -0.87 -14.04
C ASN A 100 -13.50 -1.96 -13.58
N LYS A 101 -12.34 -2.06 -14.21
CA LYS A 101 -11.26 -2.96 -13.79
C LYS A 101 -10.06 -2.17 -13.32
N LEU A 102 -9.45 -2.61 -12.22
CA LEU A 102 -8.19 -2.07 -11.75
C LEU A 102 -7.08 -2.45 -12.74
N THR A 103 -6.48 -1.45 -13.38
CA THR A 103 -5.49 -1.64 -14.44
C THR A 103 -4.09 -1.19 -14.06
N HIS A 104 -3.98 -0.20 -13.17
CA HIS A 104 -2.67 0.30 -12.76
C HIS A 104 -2.67 0.68 -11.29
N VAL A 105 -1.60 0.33 -10.60
CA VAL A 105 -1.30 0.75 -9.23
C VAL A 105 0.18 1.06 -9.14
N SER A 106 0.53 2.20 -8.57
CA SER A 106 1.92 2.60 -8.39
C SER A 106 2.12 3.54 -7.22
N HIS A 107 3.37 3.66 -6.77
CA HIS A 107 3.86 4.76 -5.96
C HIS A 107 4.57 5.75 -6.88
N ARG A 108 4.13 7.02 -6.88
CA ARG A 108 4.68 8.07 -7.74
C ARG A 108 5.30 9.19 -6.93
N TRP A 109 6.40 9.71 -7.44
CA TRP A 109 7.10 10.85 -6.88
C TRP A 109 7.11 11.99 -7.90
N TYR A 110 6.59 13.13 -7.51
CA TYR A 110 6.44 14.31 -8.36
C TYR A 110 7.34 15.44 -7.91
N ARG A 111 7.88 16.20 -8.86
CA ARG A 111 8.58 17.46 -8.63
C ARG A 111 7.60 18.58 -8.29
N LYS A 112 8.14 19.74 -7.92
CA LYS A 112 7.33 20.94 -7.60
C LYS A 112 6.52 21.47 -8.78
N ASP A 113 6.99 21.24 -10.01
CA ASP A 113 6.31 21.61 -11.26
C ASP A 113 5.25 20.56 -11.68
N ALA A 114 4.95 19.61 -10.83
CA ALA A 114 4.05 18.50 -11.08
C ALA A 114 4.53 17.49 -12.15
N SER A 115 5.77 17.57 -12.60
CA SER A 115 6.35 16.53 -13.46
C SER A 115 6.65 15.26 -12.66
N LEU A 116 6.43 14.10 -13.29
CA LEU A 116 6.77 12.81 -12.70
C LEU A 116 8.29 12.63 -12.65
N ALA A 117 8.83 12.42 -11.46
CA ALA A 117 10.25 12.15 -11.27
C ALA A 117 10.56 10.65 -11.25
N TYR A 118 9.71 9.87 -10.56
CA TYR A 118 9.90 8.43 -10.38
C TYR A 118 8.56 7.74 -10.18
N GLU A 119 8.46 6.50 -10.67
CA GLU A 119 7.31 5.62 -10.47
C GLU A 119 7.77 4.21 -10.10
N ASP A 120 7.19 3.67 -9.02
CA ASP A 120 7.32 2.27 -8.61
C ASP A 120 6.00 1.57 -8.94
N ILE A 121 6.01 0.80 -10.03
CA ILE A 121 4.81 0.14 -10.56
C ILE A 121 4.57 -1.15 -9.79
N LEU A 122 3.39 -1.26 -9.17
CA LEU A 122 2.95 -2.41 -8.38
C LEU A 122 2.00 -3.33 -9.17
N LEU A 123 1.23 -2.75 -10.08
CA LEU A 123 0.34 -3.44 -11.02
C LEU A 123 0.28 -2.66 -12.34
N CYS A 124 0.42 -3.37 -13.44
CA CYS A 124 0.17 -2.86 -14.79
C CYS A 124 -0.43 -3.98 -15.65
N ASN A 125 -1.71 -3.81 -16.10
CA ASN A 125 -2.46 -4.77 -16.95
C ASN A 125 -2.94 -4.08 -18.22
#